data_b7b493b78ce6fba399eab342d2ae2fba
#
_entry.id   b7b493b78ce6fba399eab342d2ae2fba
#
_cell.length_a   1.000
_cell.length_b   1.000
_cell.length_c   1.000
_cell.angle_alpha   90.00
_cell.angle_beta   90.00
_cell.angle_gamma   90.00
#
_symmetry.space_group_name_H-M   'P 1'
#
loop_
_entity.id
_entity.type
_entity.pdbx_description
1 polymer ?
#
loop_
_entity_poly.entity_id
_entity_poly.type
_entity_poly.pdbx_seq_one_letter_code
_entity_poly.pdbx_strand_id
1 'polypeptide(L)'
;EIMPSLVGSEMCIRDSDNMVDLLTTAFDLGITHFDLANNYGPYPGSAEENFGKVLKNELAPYRDELIISTKAGYGMWDGPYGDHGSRKYLIASLDQSLKRMGLEYVDIFYHHRPDPDTPMEETASALDHIVRSGKALYVGISNYNAEQTKQMAEIMKSLGTPLVIHQPRYNMFERWIENGLQDVLKEEGIGSISFCPLAQGLLTNKYINGIPADSRAAKSSP
;
A
#
# COMPACT_ATOMS: atom_id res chain seq x y z
N GLU A 1 10.69 7.30 -13.26
CA GLU A 1 11.48 7.53 -12.03
C GLU A 1 10.96 6.62 -10.94
N ILE A 2 11.85 5.80 -10.35
CA ILE A 2 11.49 4.98 -9.18
C ILE A 2 11.59 5.90 -7.98
N MET A 3 10.45 6.30 -7.43
CA MET A 3 10.44 7.05 -6.18
C MET A 3 10.79 6.10 -5.01
N PRO A 4 11.77 6.43 -4.18
CA PRO A 4 12.02 5.66 -2.97
C PRO A 4 10.83 5.78 -2.03
N SER A 5 10.36 4.65 -1.51
CA SER A 5 9.27 4.59 -0.54
C SER A 5 9.57 3.55 0.54
N LEU A 6 9.10 3.81 1.75
CA LEU A 6 9.08 2.84 2.83
C LEU A 6 7.74 2.09 2.84
N VAL A 7 7.80 0.78 2.70
CA VAL A 7 6.62 -0.10 2.71
C VAL A 7 6.41 -0.66 4.11
N GLY A 8 5.17 -0.73 4.55
CA GLY A 8 4.73 -1.00 5.91
C GLY A 8 5.23 -2.27 6.61
N SER A 9 5.85 -3.23 5.92
CA SER A 9 6.46 -4.39 6.59
C SER A 9 7.69 -4.03 7.44
N GLU A 10 8.36 -2.94 7.12
CA GLU A 10 9.48 -2.39 7.87
C GLU A 10 9.00 -1.52 9.04
N MET A 11 7.78 -1.01 8.95
CA MET A 11 7.12 -0.27 10.04
C MET A 11 6.45 -1.16 11.09
N CYS A 12 6.56 -2.48 10.99
CA CYS A 12 6.14 -3.45 12.00
C CYS A 12 7.14 -3.57 13.17
N ILE A 13 7.93 -2.53 13.43
CA ILE A 13 8.93 -2.52 14.48
C ILE A 13 8.22 -2.49 15.84
N ARG A 14 8.60 -3.41 16.72
CA ARG A 14 8.01 -3.57 18.06
C ARG A 14 8.40 -2.48 19.06
N ASP A 15 9.42 -1.69 18.71
CA ASP A 15 9.99 -0.65 19.56
C ASP A 15 9.66 0.73 18.99
N SER A 16 8.96 1.55 19.78
CA SER A 16 8.51 2.88 19.37
C SER A 16 9.68 3.83 19.05
N ASP A 17 10.78 3.76 19.81
CA ASP A 17 11.90 4.67 19.65
C ASP A 17 12.66 4.39 18.34
N ASN A 18 12.86 3.11 18.02
CA ASN A 18 13.48 2.67 16.77
C ASN A 18 12.63 3.06 15.53
N MET A 19 11.30 3.12 15.68
CA MET A 19 10.42 3.58 14.60
C MET A 19 10.54 5.08 14.37
N VAL A 20 10.62 5.89 15.42
CA VAL A 20 10.84 7.33 15.28
C VAL A 20 12.15 7.59 14.55
N ASP A 21 13.26 6.99 15.01
CA ASP A 21 14.57 7.13 14.38
C ASP A 21 14.57 6.71 12.91
N LEU A 22 13.89 5.60 12.57
CA LEU A 22 13.80 5.11 11.21
C LEU A 22 13.06 6.10 10.29
N LEU A 23 11.89 6.57 10.71
CA LEU A 23 11.05 7.44 9.90
C LEU A 23 11.65 8.83 9.73
N THR A 24 12.20 9.40 10.78
CA THR A 24 12.86 10.72 10.73
C THR A 24 14.15 10.66 9.91
N THR A 25 14.97 9.61 10.10
CA THR A 25 16.18 9.41 9.28
C THR A 25 15.80 9.24 7.79
N ALA A 26 14.75 8.48 7.49
CA ALA A 26 14.29 8.31 6.12
C ALA A 26 13.86 9.64 5.51
N PHE A 27 13.10 10.45 6.25
CA PHE A 27 12.69 11.77 5.82
C PHE A 27 13.88 12.71 5.59
N ASP A 28 14.83 12.75 6.51
CA ASP A 28 16.07 13.57 6.41
C ASP A 28 16.92 13.17 5.19
N LEU A 29 16.86 11.89 4.78
CA LEU A 29 17.51 11.38 3.57
C LEU A 29 16.70 11.60 2.29
N GLY A 30 15.55 12.29 2.37
CA GLY A 30 14.73 12.67 1.22
C GLY A 30 13.68 11.63 0.84
N ILE A 31 13.37 10.64 1.69
CA ILE A 31 12.24 9.73 1.48
C ILE A 31 10.97 10.41 2.02
N THR A 32 10.07 10.76 1.11
CA THR A 32 8.83 11.47 1.44
C THR A 32 7.58 10.59 1.30
N HIS A 33 7.67 9.42 0.67
CA HIS A 33 6.53 8.52 0.48
C HIS A 33 6.53 7.40 1.53
N PHE A 34 5.51 7.42 2.39
CA PHE A 34 5.25 6.41 3.42
C PHE A 34 4.03 5.59 3.03
N ASP A 35 4.25 4.29 2.80
CA ASP A 35 3.25 3.39 2.24
C ASP A 35 2.78 2.35 3.24
N LEU A 36 1.53 2.47 3.69
CA LEU A 36 0.90 1.63 4.69
C LEU A 36 -0.19 0.73 4.06
N ALA A 37 -0.84 -0.04 4.91
CA ALA A 37 -2.10 -0.71 4.66
C ALA A 37 -2.84 -0.94 5.99
N ASN A 38 -4.17 -1.03 5.92
CA ASN A 38 -5.00 -1.22 7.09
C ASN A 38 -4.68 -2.51 7.89
N ASN A 39 -4.19 -3.55 7.20
CA ASN A 39 -3.87 -4.85 7.80
C ASN A 39 -2.40 -5.01 8.22
N TYR A 40 -1.54 -3.99 8.06
CA TYR A 40 -0.12 -4.10 8.41
C TYR A 40 0.12 -3.99 9.93
N GLY A 41 1.13 -4.73 10.39
CA GLY A 41 1.62 -4.73 11.77
C GLY A 41 1.48 -6.07 12.46
N PRO A 42 1.92 -6.18 13.74
CA PRO A 42 1.73 -7.37 14.57
C PRO A 42 0.26 -7.76 14.75
N TYR A 43 -0.63 -6.78 14.71
CA TYR A 43 -2.08 -6.93 14.60
C TYR A 43 -2.62 -5.91 13.58
N PRO A 44 -3.75 -6.20 12.91
CA PRO A 44 -4.30 -5.31 11.91
C PRO A 44 -4.51 -3.89 12.43
N GLY A 45 -4.02 -2.89 11.69
CA GLY A 45 -4.10 -1.47 12.06
C GLY A 45 -2.94 -0.91 12.85
N SER A 46 -2.11 -1.75 13.49
CA SER A 46 -1.05 -1.28 14.39
C SER A 46 0.05 -0.47 13.68
N ALA A 47 0.34 -0.77 12.41
CA ALA A 47 1.30 0.03 11.65
C ALA A 47 0.78 1.47 11.43
N GLU A 48 -0.49 1.64 11.09
CA GLU A 48 -1.12 2.96 10.94
C GLU A 48 -1.20 3.72 12.27
N GLU A 49 -1.53 3.04 13.37
CA GLU A 49 -1.56 3.65 14.71
C GLU A 49 -0.17 4.18 15.13
N ASN A 50 0.87 3.38 14.91
CA ASN A 50 2.22 3.77 15.26
C ASN A 50 2.74 4.88 14.35
N PHE A 51 2.50 4.80 13.04
CA PHE A 51 2.83 5.87 12.11
C PHE A 51 2.13 7.18 12.48
N GLY A 52 0.84 7.12 12.83
CA GLY A 52 0.07 8.30 13.26
C GLY A 52 0.66 9.00 14.50
N LYS A 53 1.24 8.24 15.45
CA LYS A 53 1.95 8.82 16.60
C LYS A 53 3.19 9.59 16.17
N VAL A 54 4.03 8.99 15.28
CA VAL A 54 5.24 9.65 14.78
C VAL A 54 4.87 10.86 13.93
N LEU A 55 3.87 10.71 13.05
CA LEU A 55 3.39 11.82 12.24
C LEU A 55 2.97 13.00 13.10
N LYS A 56 2.17 12.77 14.14
CA LYS A 56 1.70 13.82 15.03
C LYS A 56 2.81 14.52 15.81
N ASN A 57 3.79 13.78 16.28
CA ASN A 57 4.81 14.29 17.19
C ASN A 57 6.01 14.89 16.45
N GLU A 58 6.45 14.25 15.35
CA GLU A 58 7.73 14.56 14.70
C GLU A 58 7.54 15.17 13.30
N LEU A 59 6.57 14.66 12.51
CA LEU A 59 6.44 14.98 11.10
C LEU A 59 5.25 15.90 10.77
N ALA A 60 4.45 16.32 11.75
CA ALA A 60 3.27 17.17 11.52
C ALA A 60 3.57 18.46 10.76
N PRO A 61 4.69 19.21 11.02
CA PRO A 61 5.02 20.41 10.27
C PRO A 61 5.28 20.18 8.77
N TYR A 62 5.55 18.93 8.39
CA TYR A 62 5.93 18.53 7.04
C TYR A 62 4.83 17.77 6.29
N ARG A 63 3.57 17.76 6.80
CA ARG A 63 2.46 16.99 6.20
C ARG A 63 2.33 17.25 4.69
N ASP A 64 2.48 18.49 4.25
CA ASP A 64 2.33 18.89 2.86
C ASP A 64 3.51 18.47 1.97
N GLU A 65 4.63 18.08 2.56
CA GLU A 65 5.81 17.52 1.88
C GLU A 65 5.77 15.98 1.81
N LEU A 66 4.81 15.35 2.52
CA LEU A 66 4.72 13.89 2.61
C LEU A 66 3.66 13.36 1.64
N ILE A 67 3.98 12.21 1.04
CA ILE A 67 3.02 11.36 0.36
C ILE A 67 2.69 10.21 1.32
N ILE A 68 1.48 10.19 1.84
CA ILE A 68 1.00 9.13 2.73
C ILE A 68 0.00 8.29 1.98
N SER A 69 0.30 7.00 1.83
CA SER A 69 -0.60 6.06 1.20
C SER A 69 -1.04 4.94 2.14
N THR A 70 -2.27 4.47 1.97
CA THR A 70 -2.77 3.27 2.64
C THR A 70 -3.65 2.44 1.72
N LYS A 71 -3.97 1.22 2.13
CA LYS A 71 -4.63 0.21 1.30
C LYS A 71 -5.69 -0.54 2.11
N ALA A 72 -6.73 -1.01 1.43
CA ALA A 72 -7.69 -1.97 1.96
C ALA A 72 -8.01 -3.05 0.92
N GLY A 73 -8.23 -4.30 1.38
CA GLY A 73 -8.52 -5.45 0.51
C GLY A 73 -8.26 -6.79 1.18
N TYR A 74 -7.76 -6.78 2.43
CA TYR A 74 -7.57 -7.98 3.26
C TYR A 74 -8.40 -7.89 4.53
N GLY A 75 -8.71 -9.04 5.15
CA GLY A 75 -9.57 -9.13 6.31
C GLY A 75 -9.16 -8.24 7.48
N MET A 76 -10.09 -7.45 7.97
CA MET A 76 -9.92 -6.51 9.08
C MET A 76 -10.84 -6.79 10.26
N TRP A 77 -12.02 -7.34 10.02
CA TRP A 77 -13.00 -7.71 11.05
C TRP A 77 -13.87 -8.88 10.57
N ASP A 78 -14.47 -9.58 11.51
CA ASP A 78 -15.36 -10.70 11.23
C ASP A 78 -16.67 -10.24 10.58
N GLY A 79 -17.19 -11.08 9.69
CA GLY A 79 -18.46 -10.84 9.00
C GLY A 79 -18.31 -10.56 7.51
N PRO A 80 -19.43 -10.43 6.78
CA PRO A 80 -19.45 -10.43 5.32
C PRO A 80 -18.89 -9.16 4.68
N TYR A 81 -18.64 -8.11 5.47
CA TYR A 81 -18.14 -6.82 4.98
C TYR A 81 -16.78 -6.45 5.59
N GLY A 82 -16.04 -7.42 6.13
CA GLY A 82 -14.75 -7.19 6.77
C GLY A 82 -13.54 -7.44 5.88
N ASP A 83 -13.74 -7.76 4.60
CA ASP A 83 -12.70 -8.13 3.63
C ASP A 83 -13.07 -7.70 2.20
N HIS A 84 -12.13 -7.90 1.25
CA HIS A 84 -12.30 -7.76 -0.20
C HIS A 84 -12.47 -6.32 -0.71
N GLY A 85 -13.36 -6.09 -1.70
CA GLY A 85 -13.43 -4.85 -2.47
C GLY A 85 -14.81 -4.17 -2.50
N SER A 86 -15.77 -4.63 -1.67
CA SER A 86 -17.10 -4.02 -1.66
C SER A 86 -17.04 -2.54 -1.29
N ARG A 87 -17.97 -1.75 -1.83
CA ARG A 87 -18.07 -0.31 -1.52
C ARG A 87 -18.15 -0.04 -0.02
N LYS A 88 -18.92 -0.85 0.71
CA LYS A 88 -19.05 -0.71 2.16
C LYS A 88 -17.73 -0.95 2.87
N TYR A 89 -17.01 -1.99 2.49
CA TYR A 89 -15.71 -2.33 3.10
C TYR A 89 -14.67 -1.25 2.84
N LEU A 90 -14.51 -0.80 1.59
CA LEU A 90 -13.47 0.17 1.22
C LEU A 90 -13.64 1.52 1.92
N ILE A 91 -14.87 2.04 1.95
CA ILE A 91 -15.17 3.32 2.61
C ILE A 91 -14.96 3.21 4.13
N ALA A 92 -15.50 2.16 4.76
CA ALA A 92 -15.33 1.95 6.20
C ALA A 92 -13.86 1.73 6.58
N SER A 93 -13.10 1.00 5.75
CA SER A 93 -11.67 0.76 5.97
C SER A 93 -10.86 2.05 5.94
N LEU A 94 -11.10 2.92 4.93
CA LEU A 94 -10.41 4.20 4.87
C LEU A 94 -10.76 5.10 6.06
N ASP A 95 -12.02 5.17 6.47
CA ASP A 95 -12.43 5.94 7.65
C ASP A 95 -11.72 5.48 8.93
N GLN A 96 -11.57 4.17 9.10
CA GLN A 96 -10.81 3.59 10.20
C GLN A 96 -9.31 3.90 10.10
N SER A 97 -8.73 3.83 8.89
CA SER A 97 -7.32 4.15 8.64
C SER A 97 -7.01 5.62 8.95
N LEU A 98 -7.84 6.54 8.48
CA LEU A 98 -7.72 7.97 8.78
C LEU A 98 -7.76 8.23 10.29
N LYS A 99 -8.69 7.58 11.00
CA LYS A 99 -8.79 7.69 12.46
C LYS A 99 -7.54 7.16 13.17
N ARG A 100 -6.98 6.01 12.75
CA ARG A 100 -5.74 5.45 13.33
C ARG A 100 -4.55 6.37 13.13
N MET A 101 -4.42 6.93 11.94
CA MET A 101 -3.30 7.83 11.61
C MET A 101 -3.50 9.27 12.10
N GLY A 102 -4.72 9.65 12.51
CA GLY A 102 -5.04 11.03 12.92
C GLY A 102 -5.04 12.00 11.73
N LEU A 103 -5.45 11.55 10.55
CA LEU A 103 -5.47 12.30 9.30
C LEU A 103 -6.91 12.59 8.84
N GLU A 104 -7.09 13.67 8.11
CA GLU A 104 -8.34 13.98 7.40
C GLU A 104 -8.38 13.33 6.01
N TYR A 105 -7.21 13.16 5.38
CA TYR A 105 -7.05 12.53 4.07
C TYR A 105 -5.70 11.81 3.94
N VAL A 106 -5.62 10.87 3.03
CA VAL A 106 -4.38 10.29 2.52
C VAL A 106 -4.09 10.81 1.10
N ASP A 107 -2.82 10.79 0.69
CA ASP A 107 -2.47 11.21 -0.67
C ASP A 107 -2.89 10.15 -1.68
N ILE A 108 -2.67 8.86 -1.37
CA ILE A 108 -3.07 7.76 -2.24
C ILE A 108 -3.80 6.69 -1.43
N PHE A 109 -4.96 6.27 -1.91
CA PHE A 109 -5.66 5.10 -1.40
C PHE A 109 -5.66 3.98 -2.43
N TYR A 110 -5.24 2.76 -2.02
CA TYR A 110 -5.19 1.60 -2.91
C TYR A 110 -6.29 0.58 -2.61
N HIS A 111 -6.88 0.01 -3.67
CA HIS A 111 -7.46 -1.32 -3.54
C HIS A 111 -6.34 -2.36 -3.56
N HIS A 112 -6.18 -3.10 -2.45
CA HIS A 112 -4.98 -3.88 -2.13
C HIS A 112 -4.81 -5.14 -2.98
N ARG A 113 -5.92 -5.71 -3.45
CA ARG A 113 -5.97 -6.89 -4.33
C ARG A 113 -7.29 -6.95 -5.09
N PRO A 114 -7.32 -7.61 -6.28
CA PRO A 114 -8.60 -7.83 -6.96
C PRO A 114 -9.54 -8.69 -6.10
N ASP A 115 -10.82 -8.38 -6.19
CA ASP A 115 -11.91 -9.12 -5.54
C ASP A 115 -12.70 -9.87 -6.62
N PRO A 116 -12.74 -11.22 -6.58
CA PRO A 116 -13.47 -12.00 -7.57
C PRO A 116 -15.00 -11.99 -7.38
N ASP A 117 -15.47 -11.61 -6.19
CA ASP A 117 -16.87 -11.73 -5.80
C ASP A 117 -17.62 -10.39 -5.92
N THR A 118 -16.92 -9.27 -5.90
CA THR A 118 -17.51 -7.94 -6.08
C THR A 118 -17.35 -7.46 -7.52
N PRO A 119 -18.41 -7.00 -8.19
CA PRO A 119 -18.27 -6.36 -9.50
C PRO A 119 -17.25 -5.22 -9.47
N MET A 120 -16.37 -5.19 -10.49
CA MET A 120 -15.29 -4.21 -10.54
C MET A 120 -15.80 -2.76 -10.56
N GLU A 121 -16.98 -2.54 -11.12
CA GLU A 121 -17.68 -1.25 -11.15
C GLU A 121 -18.07 -0.78 -9.74
N GLU A 122 -18.43 -1.68 -8.83
CA GLU A 122 -18.71 -1.33 -7.44
C GLU A 122 -17.44 -0.87 -6.72
N THR A 123 -16.36 -1.62 -6.85
CA THR A 123 -15.04 -1.25 -6.34
C THR A 123 -14.59 0.10 -6.90
N ALA A 124 -14.69 0.29 -8.22
CA ALA A 124 -14.35 1.54 -8.89
C ALA A 124 -15.19 2.71 -8.38
N SER A 125 -16.51 2.51 -8.21
CA SER A 125 -17.40 3.54 -7.68
C SER A 125 -17.08 3.91 -6.22
N ALA A 126 -16.55 2.98 -5.45
CA ALA A 126 -16.06 3.26 -4.10
C ALA A 126 -14.80 4.13 -4.12
N LEU A 127 -13.84 3.81 -4.99
CA LEU A 127 -12.62 4.59 -5.16
C LEU A 127 -12.91 6.01 -5.66
N ASP A 128 -13.80 6.16 -6.65
CA ASP A 128 -14.25 7.46 -7.13
C ASP A 128 -14.91 8.29 -6.01
N HIS A 129 -15.80 7.67 -5.23
CA HIS A 129 -16.43 8.34 -4.09
C HIS A 129 -15.41 8.81 -3.04
N ILE A 130 -14.40 8.01 -2.75
CA ILE A 130 -13.33 8.34 -1.79
C ILE A 130 -12.59 9.60 -2.23
N VAL A 131 -12.23 9.72 -3.51
CA VAL A 131 -11.58 10.92 -4.06
C VAL A 131 -12.53 12.11 -4.00
N ARG A 132 -13.76 11.98 -4.49
CA ARG A 132 -14.75 13.09 -4.50
C ARG A 132 -15.13 13.57 -3.11
N SER A 133 -15.05 12.68 -2.10
CA SER A 133 -15.29 13.07 -0.70
C SER A 133 -14.09 13.75 -0.03
N GLY A 134 -12.96 13.88 -0.74
CA GLY A 134 -11.74 14.51 -0.22
C GLY A 134 -10.95 13.66 0.77
N LYS A 135 -11.27 12.36 0.90
CA LYS A 135 -10.58 11.45 1.83
C LYS A 135 -9.29 10.84 1.24
N ALA A 136 -9.13 10.92 -0.07
CA ALA A 136 -7.88 10.65 -0.77
C ALA A 136 -7.72 11.62 -1.93
N LEU A 137 -6.48 12.04 -2.23
CA LEU A 137 -6.21 12.89 -3.40
C LEU A 137 -6.20 12.05 -4.67
N TYR A 138 -5.65 10.85 -4.58
CA TYR A 138 -5.50 9.92 -5.70
C TYR A 138 -5.86 8.50 -5.28
N VAL A 139 -6.10 7.65 -6.27
CA VAL A 139 -6.36 6.23 -6.07
C VAL A 139 -5.44 5.37 -6.93
N GLY A 140 -5.13 4.19 -6.41
CA GLY A 140 -4.33 3.17 -7.06
C GLY A 140 -4.89 1.77 -6.85
N ILE A 141 -4.25 0.81 -7.48
CA ILE A 141 -4.56 -0.62 -7.33
C ILE A 141 -3.28 -1.41 -7.06
N SER A 142 -3.42 -2.60 -6.52
CA SER A 142 -2.29 -3.49 -6.23
C SER A 142 -2.65 -4.94 -6.60
N ASN A 143 -1.68 -5.69 -7.10
CA ASN A 143 -1.82 -7.11 -7.45
C ASN A 143 -2.82 -7.44 -8.59
N TYR A 144 -3.27 -6.48 -9.36
CA TYR A 144 -4.10 -6.69 -10.54
C TYR A 144 -3.23 -7.18 -11.71
N ASN A 145 -3.71 -8.15 -12.48
CA ASN A 145 -3.06 -8.54 -13.73
C ASN A 145 -3.29 -7.51 -14.85
N ALA A 146 -2.70 -7.73 -16.03
CA ALA A 146 -2.78 -6.80 -17.15
C ALA A 146 -4.25 -6.53 -17.59
N GLU A 147 -5.05 -7.58 -17.73
CA GLU A 147 -6.45 -7.48 -18.16
C GLU A 147 -7.30 -6.73 -17.13
N GLN A 148 -7.20 -7.13 -15.88
CA GLN A 148 -7.90 -6.48 -14.76
C GLN A 148 -7.49 -5.00 -14.60
N THR A 149 -6.21 -4.70 -14.79
CA THR A 149 -5.70 -3.32 -14.72
C THR A 149 -6.30 -2.47 -15.83
N LYS A 150 -6.33 -2.98 -17.07
CA LYS A 150 -6.93 -2.28 -18.21
C LYS A 150 -8.41 -2.02 -17.98
N GLN A 151 -9.17 -3.04 -17.58
CA GLN A 151 -10.59 -2.91 -17.29
C GLN A 151 -10.86 -1.88 -16.20
N MET A 152 -10.13 -1.95 -15.07
CA MET A 152 -10.28 -0.98 -13.98
C MET A 152 -9.91 0.44 -14.43
N ALA A 153 -8.86 0.61 -15.22
CA ALA A 153 -8.46 1.90 -15.76
C ALA A 153 -9.54 2.54 -16.66
N GLU A 154 -10.16 1.74 -17.53
CA GLU A 154 -11.27 2.18 -18.40
C GLU A 154 -12.48 2.63 -17.56
N ILE A 155 -12.87 1.86 -16.55
CA ILE A 155 -13.98 2.20 -15.65
C ILE A 155 -13.67 3.50 -14.90
N MET A 156 -12.48 3.60 -14.28
CA MET A 156 -12.08 4.77 -13.50
C MET A 156 -11.99 6.04 -14.34
N LYS A 157 -11.49 5.93 -15.59
CA LYS A 157 -11.51 7.04 -16.56
C LYS A 157 -12.93 7.49 -16.89
N SER A 158 -13.86 6.55 -17.07
CA SER A 158 -15.27 6.87 -17.35
C SER A 158 -15.95 7.62 -16.19
N LEU A 159 -15.52 7.36 -14.96
CA LEU A 159 -15.97 8.04 -13.75
C LEU A 159 -15.31 9.42 -13.56
N GLY A 160 -14.26 9.73 -14.33
CA GLY A 160 -13.49 10.97 -14.21
C GLY A 160 -12.45 10.99 -13.10
N THR A 161 -12.13 9.82 -12.54
CA THR A 161 -11.12 9.63 -11.48
C THR A 161 -10.09 8.60 -11.93
N PRO A 162 -9.13 8.96 -12.81
CA PRO A 162 -8.16 8.00 -13.35
C PRO A 162 -7.26 7.43 -12.26
N LEU A 163 -6.84 6.17 -12.44
CA LEU A 163 -5.80 5.56 -11.61
C LEU A 163 -4.46 6.27 -11.85
N VAL A 164 -3.72 6.55 -10.78
CA VAL A 164 -2.39 7.18 -10.89
C VAL A 164 -1.26 6.17 -10.74
N ILE A 165 -1.49 5.03 -10.06
CA ILE A 165 -0.44 4.12 -9.67
C ILE A 165 -0.93 2.69 -9.50
N HIS A 166 -0.06 1.73 -9.84
CA HIS A 166 -0.23 0.31 -9.58
C HIS A 166 0.92 -0.23 -8.73
N GLN A 167 0.62 -0.99 -7.68
CA GLN A 167 1.64 -1.59 -6.82
C GLN A 167 1.68 -3.12 -6.98
N PRO A 168 2.56 -3.67 -7.86
CA PRO A 168 2.74 -5.09 -8.03
C PRO A 168 3.87 -5.64 -7.17
N ARG A 169 3.85 -6.95 -6.92
CA ARG A 169 5.03 -7.68 -6.49
C ARG A 169 5.98 -7.86 -7.67
N TYR A 170 7.19 -7.32 -7.54
CA TYR A 170 8.18 -7.41 -8.60
C TYR A 170 9.61 -7.45 -8.05
N ASN A 171 10.36 -8.45 -8.45
CA ASN A 171 11.77 -8.63 -8.15
C ASN A 171 12.40 -9.61 -9.15
N MET A 172 13.70 -9.90 -9.02
CA MET A 172 14.43 -10.77 -9.95
C MET A 172 13.87 -12.21 -10.02
N PHE A 173 13.15 -12.68 -9.00
CA PHE A 173 12.56 -14.02 -8.99
C PHE A 173 11.09 -14.02 -9.43
N GLU A 174 10.40 -12.90 -9.35
CA GLU A 174 8.97 -12.74 -9.68
C GLU A 174 8.79 -11.63 -10.70
N ARG A 175 8.81 -12.02 -11.97
CA ARG A 175 8.81 -11.12 -13.12
C ARG A 175 7.50 -11.13 -13.91
N TRP A 176 6.42 -11.57 -13.29
CA TRP A 176 5.12 -11.75 -13.94
C TRP A 176 4.55 -10.47 -14.59
N ILE A 177 4.91 -9.29 -14.07
CA ILE A 177 4.47 -8.01 -14.61
C ILE A 177 4.97 -7.73 -16.02
N GLU A 178 6.07 -8.39 -16.43
CA GLU A 178 6.64 -8.27 -17.77
C GLU A 178 5.76 -8.96 -18.84
N ASN A 179 4.79 -9.78 -18.39
CA ASN A 179 3.84 -10.46 -19.27
C ASN A 179 2.61 -9.54 -19.55
N GLY A 180 2.87 -8.35 -20.09
CA GLY A 180 1.83 -7.40 -20.57
C GLY A 180 1.37 -6.34 -19.57
N LEU A 181 1.59 -6.50 -18.26
CA LEU A 181 1.18 -5.47 -17.30
C LEU A 181 1.96 -4.16 -17.51
N GLN A 182 3.27 -4.24 -17.76
CA GLN A 182 4.09 -3.05 -18.01
C GLN A 182 3.61 -2.27 -19.24
N ASP A 183 3.17 -2.97 -20.27
CA ASP A 183 2.65 -2.34 -21.49
C ASP A 183 1.33 -1.61 -21.20
N VAL A 184 0.40 -2.26 -20.48
CA VAL A 184 -0.86 -1.63 -20.04
C VAL A 184 -0.61 -0.40 -19.19
N LEU A 185 0.30 -0.47 -18.21
CA LEU A 185 0.60 0.69 -17.36
C LEU A 185 1.14 1.87 -18.17
N LYS A 186 2.00 1.59 -19.16
CA LYS A 186 2.53 2.61 -20.07
C LYS A 186 1.46 3.20 -20.97
N GLU A 187 0.60 2.38 -21.56
CA GLU A 187 -0.50 2.80 -22.43
C GLU A 187 -1.51 3.67 -21.68
N GLU A 188 -1.84 3.27 -20.44
CA GLU A 188 -2.82 3.95 -19.60
C GLU A 188 -2.25 5.18 -18.84
N GLY A 189 -0.93 5.37 -18.89
CA GLY A 189 -0.24 6.44 -18.15
C GLY A 189 -0.23 6.25 -16.64
N ILE A 190 -0.28 5.00 -16.17
CA ILE A 190 -0.29 4.64 -14.75
C ILE A 190 1.13 4.39 -14.26
N GLY A 191 1.53 5.05 -13.17
CA GLY A 191 2.81 4.82 -12.51
C GLY A 191 2.90 3.45 -11.86
N SER A 192 4.12 3.00 -11.54
CA SER A 192 4.33 1.74 -10.85
C SER A 192 5.33 1.88 -9.71
N ILE A 193 4.99 1.25 -8.57
CA ILE A 193 5.86 1.09 -7.40
C ILE A 193 5.81 -0.38 -6.98
N SER A 194 6.98 -1.03 -6.82
CA SER A 194 6.99 -2.46 -6.51
C SER A 194 7.12 -2.73 -5.02
N PHE A 195 6.44 -3.76 -4.53
CA PHE A 195 6.70 -4.31 -3.21
C PHE A 195 7.56 -5.58 -3.27
N CYS A 196 8.21 -5.93 -2.17
CA CYS A 196 9.18 -7.04 -2.06
C CYS A 196 10.33 -6.99 -3.10
N PRO A 197 10.97 -5.85 -3.38
CA PRO A 197 12.03 -5.76 -4.39
C PRO A 197 13.25 -6.65 -4.06
N LEU A 198 13.49 -6.92 -2.76
CA LEU A 198 14.56 -7.80 -2.29
C LEU A 198 14.10 -9.24 -2.01
N ALA A 199 12.93 -9.65 -2.51
CA ALA A 199 12.38 -11.00 -2.31
C ALA A 199 12.44 -11.45 -0.84
N GLN A 200 11.94 -10.61 0.09
CA GLN A 200 11.98 -10.82 1.55
C GLN A 200 13.40 -11.04 2.12
N GLY A 201 14.40 -10.44 1.49
CA GLY A 201 15.80 -10.51 1.90
C GLY A 201 16.62 -11.57 1.16
N LEU A 202 16.02 -12.42 0.33
CA LEU A 202 16.75 -13.44 -0.45
C LEU A 202 17.72 -12.83 -1.47
N LEU A 203 17.45 -11.63 -1.95
CA LEU A 203 18.30 -10.88 -2.88
C LEU A 203 19.36 -10.01 -2.18
N THR A 204 19.50 -10.14 -0.87
CA THR A 204 20.58 -9.49 -0.12
C THR A 204 21.76 -10.41 0.08
N ASN A 205 22.89 -9.87 0.57
CA ASN A 205 24.07 -10.66 0.92
C ASN A 205 23.87 -11.53 2.18
N LYS A 206 22.73 -11.41 2.88
CA LYS A 206 22.45 -12.10 4.14
C LYS A 206 22.54 -13.63 4.02
N TYR A 207 22.22 -14.19 2.86
CA TYR A 207 22.10 -15.62 2.63
C TYR A 207 23.26 -16.23 1.81
N ILE A 208 24.26 -15.47 1.42
CA ILE A 208 25.40 -15.95 0.57
C ILE A 208 26.18 -17.07 1.27
N ASN A 209 26.35 -17.01 2.59
CA ASN A 209 27.10 -17.98 3.37
C ASN A 209 26.22 -19.00 4.12
N GLY A 210 24.99 -19.17 3.69
CA GLY A 210 23.99 -20.04 4.32
C GLY A 210 22.86 -19.29 4.99
N ILE A 211 21.98 -20.03 5.67
CA ILE A 211 20.80 -19.46 6.34
C ILE A 211 21.18 -19.05 7.77
N PRO A 212 21.20 -17.75 8.12
CA PRO A 212 21.47 -17.32 9.48
C PRO A 212 20.39 -17.82 10.45
N ALA A 213 20.78 -18.25 11.66
CA ALA A 213 19.88 -18.82 12.65
C ALA A 213 18.79 -17.84 13.16
N ASP A 214 19.04 -16.53 13.06
CA ASP A 214 18.13 -15.47 13.42
C ASP A 214 17.22 -15.01 12.28
N SER A 215 17.42 -15.56 11.06
CA SER A 215 16.66 -15.19 9.87
C SER A 215 15.23 -15.78 9.88
N ARG A 216 14.33 -15.15 9.10
CA ARG A 216 12.99 -15.69 8.86
C ARG A 216 13.03 -17.09 8.23
N ALA A 217 14.00 -17.35 7.34
CA ALA A 217 14.15 -18.63 6.69
C ALA A 217 14.59 -19.77 7.65
N ALA A 218 15.25 -19.44 8.77
CA ALA A 218 15.61 -20.41 9.80
C ALA A 218 14.49 -20.66 10.81
N LYS A 219 13.56 -19.71 10.94
CA LYS A 219 12.38 -19.84 11.80
C LYS A 219 11.30 -20.43 10.92
N SER A 220 10.99 -21.72 11.10
CA SER A 220 9.79 -22.35 10.54
C SER A 220 8.56 -21.64 11.12
N SER A 221 8.16 -20.55 10.50
CA SER A 221 6.89 -19.89 10.76
C SER A 221 6.06 -19.97 9.50
N PRO A 222 4.79 -20.39 9.64
CA PRO A 222 3.86 -20.41 8.53
C PRO A 222 3.63 -19.03 7.96
#